data_cea6e271e6a0e9798f651440ab7c9b49
#
_entry.id   cea6e271e6a0e9798f651440ab7c9b49
#
_cell.length_a   1.000
_cell.length_b   1.000
_cell.length_c   1.000
_cell.angle_alpha   90.00
_cell.angle_beta   90.00
_cell.angle_gamma   90.00
#
_symmetry.space_group_name_H-M   'P 1'
#
loop_
_entity.id
_entity.type
_entity.pdbx_description
1 polymer ?
#
loop_
_entity_poly.entity_id
_entity_poly.type
_entity_poly.pdbx_seq_one_letter_code
_entity_poly.pdbx_strand_id
1 'polypeptide(L)'
;MITIHLRYEIDPAKVADFEHYGKLWIELVNRAGGTHHGYFLPSEGDSDEGFALFSFESFAAYEEYRKWVFTDPDCLAASKFAADTQCIRRWERRFLSPVFS
;
A
#
# COMPACT_ATOMS: atom_id res chain seq x y z
N MET A 1 0.48 -17.88 -5.64
CA MET A 1 0.10 -16.61 -4.97
C MET A 1 1.32 -15.96 -4.36
N ILE A 2 1.41 -14.65 -4.48
CA ILE A 2 2.43 -13.85 -3.81
C ILE A 2 1.76 -12.83 -2.90
N THR A 3 2.41 -12.49 -1.80
CA THR A 3 1.97 -11.42 -0.91
C THR A 3 3.05 -10.33 -0.86
N ILE A 4 2.62 -9.12 -1.05
CA ILE A 4 3.48 -7.95 -1.00
C ILE A 4 3.33 -7.32 0.38
N HIS A 5 4.46 -7.14 1.03
CA HIS A 5 4.56 -6.46 2.32
C HIS A 5 5.25 -5.13 2.10
N LEU A 6 4.55 -4.05 2.42
CA LEU A 6 5.11 -2.71 2.40
C LEU A 6 5.29 -2.21 3.83
N ARG A 7 6.49 -1.79 4.14
CA ARG A 7 6.80 -1.10 5.38
C ARG A 7 7.01 0.37 5.06
N TYR A 8 6.30 1.24 5.76
CA TYR A 8 6.37 2.68 5.55
C TYR A 8 6.96 3.37 6.77
N GLU A 9 7.82 4.33 6.50
CA GLU A 9 8.18 5.34 7.48
C GLU A 9 7.33 6.57 7.19
N ILE A 10 6.47 6.94 8.13
CA ILE A 10 5.49 8.00 7.94
C ILE A 10 5.78 9.19 8.85
N ASP A 11 5.29 10.37 8.45
CA ASP A 11 5.36 11.53 9.30
C ASP A 11 4.35 11.37 10.46
N PRO A 12 4.81 11.35 11.74
CA PRO A 12 3.91 11.15 12.85
C PRO A 12 2.82 12.21 12.98
N ALA A 13 3.03 13.39 12.40
CA ALA A 13 2.02 14.45 12.35
C ALA A 13 0.96 14.23 11.28
N LYS A 14 1.13 13.21 10.42
CA LYS A 14 0.30 12.98 9.24
C LYS A 14 -0.26 11.56 9.16
N VAL A 15 -0.49 10.94 10.31
CA VAL A 15 -1.06 9.58 10.38
C VAL A 15 -2.45 9.55 9.74
N ALA A 16 -3.26 10.59 9.93
CA ALA A 16 -4.59 10.68 9.32
C ALA A 16 -4.51 10.72 7.78
N ASP A 17 -3.53 11.43 7.23
CA ASP A 17 -3.30 11.45 5.78
C ASP A 17 -2.87 10.06 5.28
N PHE A 18 -2.01 9.39 6.02
CA PHE A 18 -1.59 8.03 5.68
C PHE A 18 -2.77 7.06 5.73
N GLU A 19 -3.67 7.18 6.70
CA GLU A 19 -4.89 6.37 6.76
C GLU A 19 -5.74 6.58 5.51
N HIS A 20 -5.94 7.81 5.09
CA HIS A 20 -6.69 8.12 3.87
C HIS A 20 -6.03 7.52 2.64
N TYR A 21 -4.71 7.67 2.53
CA TYR A 21 -3.91 7.07 1.47
C TYR A 21 -4.12 5.54 1.41
N GLY A 22 -4.10 4.89 2.57
CA GLY A 22 -4.33 3.44 2.67
C GLY A 22 -5.70 3.04 2.17
N LYS A 23 -6.75 3.79 2.52
CA LYS A 23 -8.11 3.51 2.06
C LYS A 23 -8.22 3.60 0.53
N LEU A 24 -7.53 4.55 -0.08
CA LEU A 24 -7.50 4.66 -1.55
C LEU A 24 -6.88 3.40 -2.17
N TRP A 25 -5.74 2.96 -1.67
CA TRP A 25 -5.03 1.81 -2.25
C TRP A 25 -5.70 0.47 -1.97
N ILE A 26 -6.40 0.32 -0.86
CA ILE A 26 -7.20 -0.89 -0.60
C ILE A 26 -8.21 -1.08 -1.74
N GLU A 27 -8.95 -0.04 -2.08
CA GLU A 27 -9.91 -0.09 -3.17
C GLU A 27 -9.25 -0.36 -4.52
N LEU A 28 -8.15 0.34 -4.81
CA LEU A 28 -7.47 0.22 -6.09
C LEU A 28 -6.85 -1.16 -6.32
N VAL A 29 -6.22 -1.73 -5.32
CA VAL A 29 -5.67 -3.08 -5.39
C VAL A 29 -6.78 -4.10 -5.62
N ASN A 30 -7.88 -4.00 -4.89
CA ASN A 30 -9.02 -4.91 -5.05
C ASN A 30 -9.65 -4.78 -6.43
N ARG A 31 -9.74 -3.56 -6.95
CA ARG A 31 -10.24 -3.30 -8.31
C ARG A 31 -9.36 -3.94 -9.37
N ALA A 32 -8.06 -4.01 -9.14
CA ALA A 32 -7.08 -4.57 -10.07
C ALA A 32 -6.99 -6.11 -10.01
N GLY A 33 -7.84 -6.75 -9.23
CA GLY A 33 -7.83 -8.21 -9.11
C GLY A 33 -6.96 -8.76 -7.99
N GLY A 34 -6.33 -7.90 -7.19
CA GLY A 34 -5.63 -8.32 -5.98
C GLY A 34 -6.56 -8.47 -4.79
N THR A 35 -6.01 -8.92 -3.69
CA THR A 35 -6.70 -8.98 -2.40
C THR A 35 -5.90 -8.17 -1.40
N HIS A 36 -6.45 -7.04 -0.98
CA HIS A 36 -5.78 -6.22 0.03
C HIS A 36 -6.15 -6.71 1.43
N HIS A 37 -5.15 -6.97 2.25
CA HIS A 37 -5.35 -7.47 3.63
C HIS A 37 -5.42 -6.34 4.64
N GLY A 38 -5.16 -5.11 4.23
CA GLY A 38 -5.30 -3.93 5.05
C GLY A 38 -4.00 -3.15 5.23
N TYR A 39 -4.18 -1.95 5.76
CA TYR A 39 -3.10 -1.12 6.26
C TYR A 39 -3.08 -1.19 7.77
N PHE A 40 -1.90 -1.07 8.34
CA PHE A 40 -1.69 -1.14 9.79
C PHE A 40 -0.96 0.12 10.23
N LEU A 41 -1.62 0.89 11.07
CA LEU A 41 -1.13 2.20 11.50
C LEU A 41 -0.38 2.10 12.84
N PRO A 42 0.49 3.06 13.15
CA PRO A 42 1.09 3.12 14.48
C PRO A 42 0.01 3.21 15.56
N SER A 43 0.19 2.47 16.64
CA SER A 43 -0.68 2.55 17.81
C SER A 43 0.18 2.84 19.02
N GLU A 44 0.50 1.85 19.82
CA GLU A 44 1.40 2.04 20.97
C GLU A 44 2.80 1.55 20.66
N GLY A 45 3.81 2.21 21.17
CA GLY A 45 5.22 1.85 21.06
C GLY A 45 5.94 2.53 19.91
N ASP A 46 5.30 2.66 18.74
CA ASP A 46 5.88 3.31 17.59
C ASP A 46 4.96 4.43 17.10
N SER A 47 5.53 5.48 16.56
CA SER A 47 4.79 6.66 16.12
C SER A 47 4.85 6.90 14.61
N ASP A 48 5.74 6.23 13.90
CA ASP A 48 6.04 6.55 12.50
C ASP A 48 6.16 5.34 11.58
N GLU A 49 5.84 4.15 12.04
CA GLU A 49 5.93 2.94 11.23
C GLU A 49 4.54 2.40 10.89
N GLY A 50 4.28 2.24 9.60
CA GLY A 50 3.05 1.66 9.10
C GLY A 50 3.32 0.53 8.14
N PHE A 51 2.30 -0.31 7.90
CA PHE A 51 2.43 -1.48 7.05
C PHE A 51 1.23 -1.62 6.14
N ALA A 52 1.46 -2.27 5.00
CA ALA A 52 0.41 -2.73 4.12
C ALA A 52 0.70 -4.15 3.66
N LEU A 53 -0.33 -4.95 3.52
CA LEU A 53 -0.23 -6.30 2.99
C LEU A 53 -1.30 -6.50 1.93
N PHE A 54 -0.90 -7.01 0.77
CA PHE A 54 -1.85 -7.39 -0.26
C PHE A 54 -1.27 -8.52 -1.10
N SER A 55 -2.15 -9.28 -1.75
CA SER A 55 -1.76 -10.46 -2.50
C SER A 55 -2.27 -10.40 -3.93
N PHE A 56 -1.50 -11.01 -4.83
CA PHE A 56 -1.91 -11.31 -6.20
C PHE A 56 -1.68 -12.79 -6.47
N GLU A 57 -2.36 -13.34 -7.47
CA GLU A 57 -2.26 -14.76 -7.78
C GLU A 57 -0.87 -15.17 -8.26
N SER A 58 -0.14 -14.24 -8.89
CA SER A 58 1.17 -14.51 -9.48
C SER A 58 1.98 -13.22 -9.60
N PHE A 59 3.27 -13.37 -9.85
CA PHE A 59 4.12 -12.23 -10.21
C PHE A 59 3.64 -11.56 -11.51
N ALA A 60 3.15 -12.35 -12.46
CA ALA A 60 2.62 -11.81 -13.71
C ALA A 60 1.41 -10.90 -13.47
N ALA A 61 0.49 -11.32 -12.61
CA ALA A 61 -0.66 -10.51 -12.23
C ALA A 61 -0.23 -9.21 -11.53
N TYR A 62 0.75 -9.30 -10.64
CA TYR A 62 1.31 -8.12 -9.97
C TYR A 62 1.97 -7.17 -10.97
N GLU A 63 2.69 -7.69 -11.95
CA GLU A 63 3.32 -6.86 -12.98
C GLU A 63 2.29 -6.08 -13.80
N GLU A 64 1.18 -6.71 -14.16
CA GLU A 64 0.08 -6.03 -14.85
C GLU A 64 -0.53 -4.92 -13.98
N TYR A 65 -0.71 -5.19 -12.68
CA TYR A 65 -1.14 -4.17 -11.73
C TYR A 65 -0.17 -2.98 -11.71
N ARG A 66 1.14 -3.23 -11.69
CA ARG A 66 2.13 -2.15 -11.67
C ARG A 66 2.11 -1.30 -12.94
N LYS A 67 1.84 -1.90 -14.09
CA LYS A 67 1.66 -1.16 -15.33
C LYS A 67 0.43 -0.25 -15.26
N TRP A 68 -0.68 -0.77 -14.76
CA TRP A 68 -1.93 -0.05 -14.62
C TRP A 68 -1.79 1.14 -13.66
N VAL A 69 -1.04 1.00 -12.58
CA VAL A 69 -0.81 2.06 -11.57
C VAL A 69 -0.27 3.35 -12.19
N PHE A 70 0.54 3.23 -13.24
CA PHE A 70 1.16 4.41 -13.86
C PHE A 70 0.29 5.07 -14.93
N THR A 71 -0.86 4.53 -15.24
CA THR A 71 -1.74 5.04 -16.31
C THR A 71 -3.15 5.37 -15.82
N ASP A 72 -3.64 4.69 -14.79
CA ASP A 72 -4.99 4.89 -14.30
C ASP A 72 -5.13 6.23 -13.55
N PRO A 73 -6.16 7.05 -13.87
CA PRO A 73 -6.33 8.36 -13.22
C PRO A 73 -6.50 8.28 -11.70
N ASP A 74 -7.17 7.27 -11.17
CA ASP A 74 -7.38 7.13 -9.72
C ASP A 74 -6.08 6.74 -9.01
N CYS A 75 -5.27 5.87 -9.64
CA CYS A 75 -3.95 5.52 -9.12
C CYS A 75 -3.01 6.72 -9.13
N LEU A 76 -3.03 7.52 -10.20
CA LEU A 76 -2.24 8.74 -10.27
C LEU A 76 -2.67 9.74 -9.21
N ALA A 77 -3.97 9.87 -8.95
CA ALA A 77 -4.49 10.75 -7.92
C ALA A 77 -4.06 10.30 -6.52
N ALA A 78 -4.08 8.99 -6.23
CA ALA A 78 -3.63 8.45 -4.96
C ALA A 78 -2.13 8.70 -4.73
N SER A 79 -1.32 8.50 -5.77
CA SER A 79 0.12 8.81 -5.72
C SER A 79 0.37 10.30 -5.49
N LYS A 80 -0.42 11.15 -6.16
CA LYS A 80 -0.34 12.60 -5.98
C LYS A 80 -0.70 13.02 -4.57
N PHE A 81 -1.69 12.39 -3.96
CA PHE A 81 -2.07 12.66 -2.58
C PHE A 81 -0.89 12.45 -1.63
N ALA A 82 -0.16 11.35 -1.78
CA ALA A 82 1.04 11.09 -0.97
C ALA A 82 2.13 12.14 -1.22
N ALA A 83 2.34 12.54 -2.46
CA ALA A 83 3.31 13.57 -2.80
C ALA A 83 2.94 14.94 -2.22
N ASP A 84 1.67 15.31 -2.32
CA ASP A 84 1.17 16.61 -1.85
C ASP A 84 1.18 16.72 -0.32
N THR A 85 0.80 15.65 0.38
CA THR A 85 0.77 15.64 1.85
C THR A 85 2.12 15.38 2.48
N GLN A 86 3.02 14.71 1.74
CA GLN A 86 4.30 14.23 2.28
C GLN A 86 4.13 13.37 3.54
N CYS A 87 3.06 12.58 3.59
CA CYS A 87 2.79 11.72 4.73
C CYS A 87 3.72 10.51 4.80
N ILE A 88 4.34 10.14 3.68
CA ILE A 88 5.27 9.02 3.60
C ILE A 88 6.68 9.56 3.36
N ARG A 89 7.61 9.21 4.26
CA ARG A 89 9.01 9.61 4.12
C ARG A 89 9.80 8.59 3.32
N ARG A 90 9.46 7.29 3.50
CA ARG A 90 10.23 6.21 2.93
C ARG A 90 9.39 4.93 3.00
N TRP A 91 9.64 3.97 2.09
CA TRP A 91 9.00 2.65 2.15
C TRP A 91 9.96 1.56 1.68
N GLU A 92 9.67 0.33 2.13
CA GLU A 92 10.36 -0.88 1.70
C GLU A 92 9.31 -1.89 1.23
N ARG A 93 9.61 -2.59 0.15
CA ARG A 93 8.71 -3.59 -0.42
C ARG A 93 9.37 -4.96 -0.35
N ARG A 94 8.62 -5.96 0.14
CA ARG A 94 9.05 -7.35 0.17
C ARG A 94 8.01 -8.23 -0.48
N PHE A 95 8.49 -9.27 -1.15
CA PHE A 95 7.65 -10.28 -1.77
C PHE A 95 7.73 -11.55 -0.94
N LEU A 96 6.59 -12.04 -0.49
CA LEU A 96 6.49 -13.14 0.45
C LEU A 96 5.60 -14.24 -0.14
N SER A 97 5.86 -15.48 0.27
CA SER A 97 4.96 -16.60 -0.03
C SER A 97 4.04 -16.76 1.17
N PRO A 98 2.72 -16.56 1.01
CA PRO A 98 1.82 -16.59 2.15
C PRO A 98 1.50 -18.01 2.58
N VAL A 99 1.32 -18.18 3.89
CA VAL A 99 0.80 -19.40 4.50
C VAL A 99 -0.40 -19.00 5.36
N PHE A 100 -1.59 -19.43 4.99
CA PHE A 100 -2.81 -19.03 5.67
C PHE A 100 -3.42 -20.14 6.54
N SER A 101 -2.93 -21.36 6.42
CA SER A 101 -3.42 -22.47 7.24
C SER A 101 -2.43 -23.61 7.27
#